data_466447abf25abd7e4730e397c68e5b53
#
_entry.id   466447abf25abd7e4730e397c68e5b53
#
_cell.length_a   1.000
_cell.length_b   1.000
_cell.length_c   1.000
_cell.angle_alpha   90.00
_cell.angle_beta   90.00
_cell.angle_gamma   90.00
#
_symmetry.space_group_name_H-M   'P 1'
#
loop_
_entity.id
_entity.type
_entity.pdbx_description
1 polymer ?
#
loop_
_entity_poly.entity_id
_entity_poly.type
_entity_poly.pdbx_seq_one_letter_code
_entity_poly.pdbx_strand_id
1 'polypeptide(L)'
;MRDAALRQRACRWTVGRYRGGAKSVRIMGYAFLPLSRILPVLSVIASVLALYIVLRLVWPLRLPLAVRVLLSLLVFAMALHHRIVAQFAGTMASPELPKMVIAVLATGFTSLLLGALFLLLIDGALLIARLLKSAKATSALRAPWLRPVAGLTALALGIFGVSQGMAVPKPRSIDVEIAGLPAAFDGYRVLQLTDIHASRLLTGDWVRKVVAESNAQHPDLIVITGDLIDGTVAARSDDFAPLGDLRAPDGVIAITGNHEYYAQYADWMKAFRGLGMQVLENTHTEVRRDGAVLTIAGVTDPVAARYGLPLPDLDAALAGSNPQAPVILLDHRPREAVANAARGVKLQLSGHTHGGHIIGMDQLVKRANGGFVSGRYAVGDMTLYVSNGAGLWPGFAARIGVPSEITLITLRVPADAP
;
A
#
# COMPACT_ATOMS: atom_id res chain seq x y z
N MET A 1 -13.32 -16.70 -43.72
CA MET A 1 -13.90 -15.59 -44.51
C MET A 1 -14.26 -14.45 -43.58
N ARG A 2 -13.66 -13.27 -43.85
CA ARG A 2 -13.93 -11.91 -43.37
C ARG A 2 -13.60 -11.59 -41.92
N ASP A 3 -12.40 -11.11 -41.75
CA ASP A 3 -11.88 -9.82 -41.23
C ASP A 3 -12.89 -8.95 -40.48
N ALA A 4 -12.60 -8.71 -39.19
CA ALA A 4 -13.04 -7.54 -38.48
C ALA A 4 -11.82 -6.90 -37.76
N ALA A 5 -11.17 -5.99 -38.50
CA ALA A 5 -10.11 -5.15 -37.98
C ALA A 5 -10.66 -4.20 -36.92
N LEU A 6 -10.24 -4.38 -35.68
CA LEU A 6 -10.46 -3.43 -34.57
C LEU A 6 -9.55 -2.21 -34.80
N ARG A 7 -10.14 -1.14 -35.29
CA ARG A 7 -9.54 0.19 -35.39
C ARG A 7 -9.27 0.73 -33.97
N GLN A 8 -8.01 0.83 -33.62
CA GLN A 8 -7.55 1.64 -32.48
C GLN A 8 -7.84 3.12 -32.81
N ARG A 9 -8.86 3.68 -32.20
CA ARG A 9 -9.06 5.13 -32.15
C ARG A 9 -8.16 5.69 -31.07
N ALA A 10 -7.15 6.44 -31.46
CA ALA A 10 -6.39 7.32 -30.59
C ALA A 10 -7.33 8.38 -30.00
N CYS A 11 -7.58 8.34 -28.71
CA CYS A 11 -8.35 9.35 -28.02
C CYS A 11 -7.48 10.61 -27.88
N ARG A 12 -7.74 11.63 -28.70
CA ARG A 12 -7.22 12.98 -28.53
C ARG A 12 -7.97 13.62 -27.36
N TRP A 13 -7.27 13.97 -26.32
CA TRP A 13 -7.79 14.70 -25.19
C TRP A 13 -8.01 16.16 -25.57
N THR A 14 -9.23 16.63 -25.56
CA THR A 14 -9.59 18.04 -25.62
C THR A 14 -9.53 18.63 -24.23
N VAL A 15 -8.69 19.62 -24.03
CA VAL A 15 -8.59 20.42 -22.81
C VAL A 15 -9.82 21.33 -22.72
N GLY A 16 -10.77 20.98 -21.87
CA GLY A 16 -11.87 21.87 -21.50
C GLY A 16 -11.36 23.03 -20.64
N ARG A 17 -11.44 24.26 -21.12
CA ARG A 17 -11.15 25.46 -20.35
C ARG A 17 -12.37 25.82 -19.52
N TYR A 18 -12.28 25.67 -18.23
CA TYR A 18 -13.24 26.29 -17.28
C TYR A 18 -12.78 27.72 -17.03
N ARG A 19 -13.60 28.71 -17.41
CA ARG A 19 -13.42 30.13 -17.08
C ARG A 19 -14.16 30.42 -15.77
N GLY A 20 -13.44 30.44 -14.68
CA GLY A 20 -13.84 31.02 -13.40
C GLY A 20 -12.57 31.51 -12.73
N GLY A 21 -12.51 32.81 -12.38
CA GLY A 21 -11.28 33.50 -11.97
C GLY A 21 -10.69 32.98 -10.67
N ALA A 22 -9.76 32.06 -10.77
CA ALA A 22 -8.73 31.74 -9.80
C ALA A 22 -7.63 31.01 -10.57
N LYS A 23 -6.38 31.24 -10.19
CA LYS A 23 -5.17 30.72 -10.84
C LYS A 23 -5.31 29.25 -11.20
N SER A 24 -5.20 28.91 -12.48
CA SER A 24 -5.31 27.54 -12.98
C SER A 24 -4.26 26.63 -12.32
N VAL A 25 -4.70 25.79 -11.41
CA VAL A 25 -3.92 24.63 -10.95
C VAL A 25 -3.92 23.63 -12.11
N ARG A 26 -2.77 23.39 -12.72
CA ARG A 26 -2.60 22.30 -13.68
C ARG A 26 -2.78 20.99 -12.94
N ILE A 27 -3.92 20.33 -13.12
CA ILE A 27 -4.10 18.93 -12.72
C ILE A 27 -3.17 18.12 -13.62
N MET A 28 -2.04 17.64 -13.07
CA MET A 28 -1.18 16.69 -13.76
C MET A 28 -1.97 15.39 -13.94
N GLY A 29 -2.39 15.10 -15.17
CA GLY A 29 -3.09 13.87 -15.50
C GLY A 29 -2.31 12.64 -15.04
N TYR A 30 -3.01 11.68 -14.45
CA TYR A 30 -2.46 10.39 -14.03
C TYR A 30 -2.00 9.61 -15.26
N ALA A 31 -0.72 9.70 -15.61
CA ALA A 31 -0.11 8.81 -16.60
C ALA A 31 0.25 7.48 -15.93
N PHE A 32 -0.75 6.65 -15.66
CA PHE A 32 -0.50 5.28 -15.25
C PHE A 32 -0.07 4.44 -16.45
N LEU A 33 1.14 3.89 -16.40
CA LEU A 33 1.57 2.89 -17.37
C LEU A 33 0.66 1.65 -17.25
N PRO A 34 0.14 1.11 -18.35
CA PRO A 34 -0.64 -0.14 -18.29
C PRO A 34 0.23 -1.28 -17.76
N LEU A 35 -0.37 -2.23 -17.02
CA LEU A 35 0.32 -3.42 -16.46
C LEU A 35 1.15 -4.15 -17.52
N SER A 36 0.68 -4.20 -18.77
CA SER A 36 1.41 -4.76 -19.91
C SER A 36 2.76 -4.08 -20.20
N ARG A 37 2.94 -2.83 -19.77
CA ARG A 37 4.22 -2.10 -19.88
C ARG A 37 5.04 -2.14 -18.59
N ILE A 38 4.42 -2.30 -17.43
CA ILE A 38 5.11 -2.35 -16.12
C ILE A 38 5.87 -3.68 -15.98
N LEU A 39 5.24 -4.80 -16.28
CA LEU A 39 5.86 -6.13 -16.15
C LEU A 39 7.15 -6.31 -16.99
N PRO A 40 7.22 -5.87 -18.26
CA PRO A 40 8.48 -5.91 -19.02
C PRO A 40 9.58 -5.07 -18.39
N VAL A 41 9.27 -3.83 -17.97
CA VAL A 41 10.26 -2.95 -17.32
C VAL A 41 10.77 -3.54 -16.01
N LEU A 42 9.87 -4.03 -15.16
CA LEU A 42 10.25 -4.73 -13.91
C LEU A 42 11.14 -5.94 -14.21
N SER A 43 10.80 -6.73 -15.23
CA SER A 43 11.59 -7.91 -15.62
C SER A 43 13.01 -7.55 -16.09
N VAL A 44 13.16 -6.47 -16.85
CA VAL A 44 14.47 -5.97 -17.29
C VAL A 44 15.30 -5.53 -16.09
N ILE A 45 14.74 -4.71 -15.20
CA ILE A 45 15.41 -4.24 -13.99
C ILE A 45 15.81 -5.42 -13.11
N ALA A 46 14.89 -6.35 -12.84
CA ALA A 46 15.16 -7.54 -12.04
C ALA A 46 16.26 -8.43 -12.66
N SER A 47 16.27 -8.60 -13.98
CA SER A 47 17.31 -9.36 -14.69
C SER A 47 18.68 -8.69 -14.60
N VAL A 48 18.75 -7.37 -14.71
CA VAL A 48 20.00 -6.61 -14.56
C VAL A 48 20.54 -6.75 -13.12
N LEU A 49 19.68 -6.64 -12.11
CA LEU A 49 20.06 -6.82 -10.71
C LEU A 49 20.52 -8.28 -10.45
N ALA A 50 19.81 -9.27 -11.01
CA ALA A 50 20.20 -10.68 -10.91
C ALA A 50 21.57 -10.93 -11.53
N LEU A 51 21.81 -10.43 -12.74
CA LEU A 51 23.11 -10.56 -13.41
C LEU A 51 24.21 -9.90 -12.57
N TYR A 52 23.95 -8.71 -12.03
CA TYR A 52 24.90 -8.02 -11.16
C TYR A 52 25.24 -8.85 -9.92
N ILE A 53 24.25 -9.41 -9.23
CA ILE A 53 24.47 -10.30 -8.07
C ILE A 53 25.26 -11.54 -8.49
N VAL A 54 24.92 -12.17 -9.59
CA VAL A 54 25.62 -13.33 -10.10
C VAL A 54 27.11 -13.02 -10.33
N LEU A 55 27.42 -11.92 -11.02
CA LEU A 55 28.80 -11.53 -11.33
C LEU A 55 29.59 -11.08 -10.09
N ARG A 56 28.93 -10.43 -9.11
CA ARG A 56 29.62 -9.83 -7.96
C ARG A 56 29.65 -10.71 -6.71
N LEU A 57 28.69 -11.62 -6.56
CA LEU A 57 28.56 -12.50 -5.39
C LEU A 57 28.80 -13.97 -5.75
N VAL A 58 28.06 -14.53 -6.75
CA VAL A 58 28.06 -15.97 -7.00
C VAL A 58 29.36 -16.47 -7.70
N TRP A 59 29.74 -15.81 -8.78
CA TRP A 59 30.88 -16.24 -9.57
C TRP A 59 32.24 -16.12 -8.89
N PRO A 60 32.49 -15.16 -7.98
CA PRO A 60 33.73 -15.10 -7.21
C PRO A 60 33.86 -16.17 -6.11
N LEU A 61 32.78 -16.92 -5.79
CA LEU A 61 32.82 -17.98 -4.79
C LEU A 61 33.70 -19.14 -5.29
N ARG A 62 34.55 -19.66 -4.40
CA ARG A 62 35.38 -20.83 -4.67
C ARG A 62 34.58 -22.12 -4.54
N LEU A 63 33.53 -22.27 -5.35
CA LEU A 63 32.62 -23.41 -5.38
C LEU A 63 32.73 -24.16 -6.72
N PRO A 64 32.40 -25.48 -6.78
CA PRO A 64 32.29 -26.21 -8.03
C PRO A 64 31.42 -25.48 -9.07
N LEU A 65 31.77 -25.62 -10.35
CA LEU A 65 31.03 -24.91 -11.43
C LEU A 65 29.54 -25.21 -11.40
N ALA A 66 29.17 -26.48 -11.21
CA ALA A 66 27.77 -26.89 -11.15
C ALA A 66 26.98 -26.13 -10.05
N VAL A 67 27.58 -25.92 -8.87
CA VAL A 67 26.96 -25.17 -7.75
C VAL A 67 26.82 -23.69 -8.11
N ARG A 68 27.84 -23.08 -8.74
CA ARG A 68 27.74 -21.67 -9.18
C ARG A 68 26.66 -21.47 -10.25
N VAL A 69 26.53 -22.41 -11.17
CA VAL A 69 25.46 -22.41 -12.19
C VAL A 69 24.08 -22.53 -11.51
N LEU A 70 23.94 -23.50 -10.60
CA LEU A 70 22.68 -23.70 -9.88
C LEU A 70 22.28 -22.44 -9.07
N LEU A 71 23.21 -21.83 -8.34
CA LEU A 71 22.97 -20.59 -7.61
C LEU A 71 22.59 -19.43 -8.55
N SER A 72 23.24 -19.34 -9.71
CA SER A 72 22.91 -18.32 -10.72
C SER A 72 21.49 -18.50 -11.24
N LEU A 73 21.09 -19.72 -11.57
CA LEU A 73 19.71 -20.05 -12.00
C LEU A 73 18.70 -19.72 -10.90
N LEU A 74 19.01 -20.02 -9.63
CA LEU A 74 18.15 -19.68 -8.51
C LEU A 74 17.96 -18.15 -8.37
N VAL A 75 19.05 -17.37 -8.48
CA VAL A 75 18.98 -15.89 -8.44
C VAL A 75 18.10 -15.36 -9.56
N PHE A 76 18.23 -15.87 -10.80
CA PHE A 76 17.35 -15.48 -11.91
C PHE A 76 15.90 -15.93 -11.70
N ALA A 77 15.69 -17.14 -11.19
CA ALA A 77 14.34 -17.63 -10.89
C ALA A 77 13.64 -16.73 -9.84
N MET A 78 14.36 -16.33 -8.79
CA MET A 78 13.84 -15.40 -7.78
C MET A 78 13.58 -14.00 -8.37
N ALA A 79 14.46 -13.50 -9.22
CA ALA A 79 14.28 -12.21 -9.88
C ALA A 79 13.05 -12.18 -10.81
N LEU A 80 12.81 -13.29 -11.51
CA LEU A 80 11.74 -13.41 -12.50
C LEU A 80 10.50 -14.16 -12.00
N HIS A 81 10.42 -14.46 -10.68
CA HIS A 81 9.30 -15.20 -10.10
C HIS A 81 7.92 -14.61 -10.47
N HIS A 82 7.83 -13.28 -10.57
CA HIS A 82 6.60 -12.59 -10.97
C HIS A 82 6.10 -12.99 -12.37
N ARG A 83 7.01 -13.33 -13.29
CA ARG A 83 6.66 -13.85 -14.63
C ARG A 83 6.19 -15.29 -14.55
N ILE A 84 6.88 -16.10 -13.73
CA ILE A 84 6.54 -17.52 -13.51
C ILE A 84 5.15 -17.60 -12.86
N VAL A 85 4.91 -16.80 -11.81
CA VAL A 85 3.60 -16.74 -11.14
C VAL A 85 2.52 -16.29 -12.11
N ALA A 86 2.74 -15.20 -12.87
CA ALA A 86 1.77 -14.71 -13.83
C ALA A 86 1.41 -15.71 -14.95
N GLN A 87 2.31 -16.64 -15.27
CA GLN A 87 2.10 -17.65 -16.29
C GLN A 87 1.33 -18.88 -15.78
N PHE A 88 1.53 -19.27 -14.51
CA PHE A 88 1.11 -20.58 -14.01
C PHE A 88 0.24 -20.54 -12.75
N ALA A 89 0.22 -19.45 -12.00
CA ALA A 89 -0.33 -19.44 -10.65
C ALA A 89 -0.98 -18.10 -10.26
N GLY A 90 -1.77 -17.51 -11.13
CA GLY A 90 -2.49 -16.27 -10.83
C GLY A 90 -1.77 -15.01 -11.28
N THR A 91 -1.68 -14.02 -10.41
CA THR A 91 -0.99 -12.74 -10.69
C THR A 91 0.03 -12.43 -9.63
N MET A 92 0.89 -11.43 -9.86
CA MET A 92 1.82 -10.94 -8.84
C MET A 92 1.06 -10.38 -7.60
N ALA A 93 -0.09 -9.75 -7.82
CA ALA A 93 -0.91 -9.23 -6.73
C ALA A 93 -1.67 -10.34 -5.99
N SER A 94 -2.05 -11.43 -6.69
CA SER A 94 -2.78 -12.56 -6.12
C SER A 94 -2.19 -13.88 -6.64
N PRO A 95 -1.03 -14.33 -6.10
CA PRO A 95 -0.47 -15.63 -6.43
C PRO A 95 -1.30 -16.74 -5.77
N GLU A 96 -1.77 -17.70 -6.58
CA GLU A 96 -2.53 -18.87 -6.12
C GLU A 96 -1.60 -20.04 -5.83
N LEU A 97 -0.70 -19.84 -4.86
CA LEU A 97 0.31 -20.79 -4.40
C LEU A 97 0.18 -21.05 -2.89
N PRO A 98 0.71 -22.16 -2.38
CA PRO A 98 0.78 -22.39 -0.94
C PRO A 98 1.51 -21.25 -0.22
N LYS A 99 1.02 -20.87 0.97
CA LYS A 99 1.57 -19.79 1.81
C LYS A 99 3.09 -19.79 1.92
N MET A 100 3.67 -20.97 2.20
CA MET A 100 5.12 -21.12 2.36
C MET A 100 5.89 -20.84 1.07
N VAL A 101 5.33 -21.22 -0.09
CA VAL A 101 5.95 -20.92 -1.38
C VAL A 101 5.97 -19.41 -1.63
N ILE A 102 4.84 -18.73 -1.36
CA ILE A 102 4.77 -17.26 -1.49
C ILE A 102 5.78 -16.58 -0.54
N ALA A 103 5.87 -17.04 0.72
CA ALA A 103 6.83 -16.51 1.69
C ALA A 103 8.30 -16.70 1.23
N VAL A 104 8.63 -17.85 0.64
CA VAL A 104 9.97 -18.12 0.08
C VAL A 104 10.25 -17.21 -1.11
N LEU A 105 9.30 -17.04 -2.03
CA LEU A 105 9.45 -16.15 -3.19
C LEU A 105 9.61 -14.68 -2.74
N ALA A 106 8.79 -14.21 -1.79
CA ALA A 106 8.91 -12.87 -1.22
C ALA A 106 10.26 -12.66 -0.52
N THR A 107 10.73 -13.66 0.25
CA THR A 107 12.06 -13.64 0.90
C THR A 107 13.17 -13.57 -0.15
N GLY A 108 13.11 -14.42 -1.17
CA GLY A 108 14.12 -14.44 -2.24
C GLY A 108 14.19 -13.11 -2.99
N PHE A 109 13.04 -12.53 -3.34
CA PHE A 109 12.98 -11.25 -4.03
C PHE A 109 13.47 -10.09 -3.16
N THR A 110 13.05 -10.03 -1.89
CA THR A 110 13.52 -9.02 -0.93
C THR A 110 15.05 -9.13 -0.73
N SER A 111 15.55 -10.35 -0.56
CA SER A 111 16.99 -10.61 -0.40
C SER A 111 17.79 -10.20 -1.63
N LEU A 112 17.23 -10.38 -2.83
CA LEU A 112 17.84 -9.95 -4.08
C LEU A 112 17.95 -8.40 -4.13
N LEU A 113 16.91 -7.68 -3.78
CA LEU A 113 16.93 -6.21 -3.75
C LEU A 113 17.95 -5.68 -2.73
N LEU A 114 17.93 -6.21 -1.50
CA LEU A 114 18.88 -5.82 -0.45
C LEU A 114 20.32 -6.22 -0.80
N GLY A 115 20.51 -7.41 -1.35
CA GLY A 115 21.80 -7.90 -1.79
C GLY A 115 22.41 -7.03 -2.90
N ALA A 116 21.61 -6.66 -3.90
CA ALA A 116 22.05 -5.73 -4.94
C ALA A 116 22.44 -4.38 -4.35
N LEU A 117 21.63 -3.83 -3.42
CA LEU A 117 21.94 -2.58 -2.73
C LEU A 117 23.26 -2.66 -1.97
N PHE A 118 23.47 -3.71 -1.16
CA PHE A 118 24.69 -3.85 -0.39
C PHE A 118 25.93 -4.01 -1.27
N LEU A 119 25.82 -4.76 -2.36
CA LEU A 119 26.92 -4.90 -3.32
C LEU A 119 27.22 -3.58 -4.03
N LEU A 120 26.20 -2.80 -4.39
CA LEU A 120 26.36 -1.46 -4.97
C LEU A 120 27.05 -0.49 -3.99
N LEU A 121 26.69 -0.54 -2.71
CA LEU A 121 27.35 0.27 -1.67
C LEU A 121 28.82 -0.12 -1.49
N ILE A 122 29.13 -1.44 -1.49
CA ILE A 122 30.54 -1.93 -1.42
C ILE A 122 31.31 -1.47 -2.66
N ASP A 123 30.75 -1.59 -3.85
CA ASP A 123 31.44 -1.21 -5.08
C ASP A 123 31.61 0.31 -5.21
N GLY A 124 30.60 1.09 -4.76
CA GLY A 124 30.71 2.55 -4.68
C GLY A 124 31.78 2.99 -3.69
N ALA A 125 31.81 2.40 -2.48
CA ALA A 125 32.84 2.67 -1.49
C ALA A 125 34.25 2.29 -2.01
N LEU A 126 34.36 1.16 -2.73
CA LEU A 126 35.61 0.75 -3.35
C LEU A 126 36.08 1.73 -4.43
N LEU A 127 35.16 2.25 -5.24
CA LEU A 127 35.47 3.30 -6.24
C LEU A 127 36.00 4.56 -5.54
N ILE A 128 35.31 5.04 -4.51
CA ILE A 128 35.74 6.21 -3.73
C ILE A 128 37.11 5.98 -3.10
N ALA A 129 37.34 4.83 -2.47
CA ALA A 129 38.64 4.49 -1.88
C ALA A 129 39.81 4.51 -2.89
N ARG A 130 39.55 4.07 -4.13
CA ARG A 130 40.51 4.14 -5.23
C ARG A 130 40.77 5.59 -5.70
N LEU A 131 39.74 6.37 -5.86
CA LEU A 131 39.86 7.81 -6.24
C LEU A 131 40.64 8.58 -5.21
N LEU A 132 40.42 8.30 -3.92
CA LEU A 132 41.17 8.87 -2.80
C LEU A 132 42.55 8.24 -2.58
N LYS A 133 42.97 7.28 -3.43
CA LYS A 133 44.25 6.56 -3.38
C LYS A 133 44.55 5.88 -2.01
N SER A 134 43.48 5.52 -1.24
CA SER A 134 43.61 4.84 0.04
C SER A 134 43.83 3.34 -0.13
N ALA A 135 45.10 2.90 -0.02
CA ALA A 135 45.44 1.50 -0.12
C ALA A 135 44.80 0.64 0.97
N LYS A 136 44.71 1.16 2.21
CA LYS A 136 44.10 0.49 3.37
C LYS A 136 42.61 0.23 3.12
N ALA A 137 41.86 1.25 2.73
CA ALA A 137 40.42 1.14 2.46
C ALA A 137 40.16 0.21 1.24
N THR A 138 40.95 0.37 0.19
CA THR A 138 40.88 -0.50 -1.01
C THR A 138 41.10 -1.98 -0.69
N SER A 139 42.09 -2.30 0.16
CA SER A 139 42.37 -3.67 0.62
C SER A 139 41.20 -4.23 1.46
N ALA A 140 40.72 -3.46 2.43
CA ALA A 140 39.59 -3.85 3.30
C ALA A 140 38.32 -4.16 2.49
N LEU A 141 37.97 -3.30 1.51
CA LEU A 141 36.75 -3.44 0.67
C LEU A 141 36.92 -4.59 -0.40
N ARG A 142 38.11 -5.10 -0.61
CA ARG A 142 38.37 -6.28 -1.44
C ARG A 142 38.45 -7.59 -0.66
N ALA A 143 38.24 -7.54 0.68
CA ALA A 143 38.27 -8.74 1.50
C ALA A 143 37.29 -9.81 0.97
N PRO A 144 37.73 -11.06 0.80
CA PRO A 144 36.94 -12.09 0.11
C PRO A 144 35.67 -12.49 0.87
N TRP A 145 35.62 -12.24 2.17
CA TRP A 145 34.47 -12.52 3.02
C TRP A 145 33.37 -11.43 2.96
N LEU A 146 33.69 -10.20 2.53
CA LEU A 146 32.79 -9.05 2.63
C LEU A 146 31.52 -9.24 1.82
N ARG A 147 31.62 -9.68 0.55
CA ARG A 147 30.44 -9.91 -0.30
C ARG A 147 29.59 -11.09 0.13
N PRO A 148 30.16 -12.26 0.47
CA PRO A 148 29.40 -13.36 1.08
C PRO A 148 28.64 -12.93 2.35
N VAL A 149 29.27 -12.18 3.25
CA VAL A 149 28.60 -11.66 4.46
C VAL A 149 27.47 -10.72 4.07
N ALA A 150 27.67 -9.80 3.12
CA ALA A 150 26.61 -8.92 2.63
C ALA A 150 25.41 -9.72 2.05
N GLY A 151 25.67 -10.79 1.30
CA GLY A 151 24.65 -11.69 0.79
C GLY A 151 23.87 -12.43 1.89
N LEU A 152 24.57 -12.96 2.89
CA LEU A 152 23.94 -13.60 4.05
C LEU A 152 23.13 -12.62 4.89
N THR A 153 23.64 -11.41 5.08
CA THR A 153 22.89 -10.33 5.77
C THR A 153 21.63 -9.97 5.00
N ALA A 154 21.69 -9.85 3.67
CA ALA A 154 20.54 -9.59 2.83
C ALA A 154 19.48 -10.71 2.94
N LEU A 155 19.92 -11.98 2.99
CA LEU A 155 19.02 -13.13 3.19
C LEU A 155 18.37 -13.08 4.58
N ALA A 156 19.14 -12.86 5.62
CA ALA A 156 18.63 -12.77 7.00
C ALA A 156 17.62 -11.63 7.14
N LEU A 157 17.91 -10.46 6.57
CA LEU A 157 16.97 -9.32 6.54
C LEU A 157 15.74 -9.61 5.67
N GLY A 158 15.86 -10.36 4.58
CA GLY A 158 14.73 -10.79 3.77
C GLY A 158 13.78 -11.71 4.55
N ILE A 159 14.32 -12.70 5.26
CA ILE A 159 13.56 -13.59 6.15
C ILE A 159 12.88 -12.78 7.25
N PHE A 160 13.62 -11.92 7.94
CA PHE A 160 13.08 -11.03 8.97
C PHE A 160 11.98 -10.14 8.42
N GLY A 161 12.21 -9.46 7.30
CA GLY A 161 11.25 -8.53 6.71
C GLY A 161 9.92 -9.20 6.33
N VAL A 162 9.98 -10.40 5.73
CA VAL A 162 8.78 -11.16 5.38
C VAL A 162 8.07 -11.66 6.65
N SER A 163 8.80 -12.11 7.66
CA SER A 163 8.20 -12.47 8.94
C SER A 163 7.44 -11.32 9.60
N GLN A 164 7.99 -10.10 9.53
CA GLN A 164 7.31 -8.88 10.00
C GLN A 164 6.09 -8.52 9.15
N GLY A 165 6.15 -8.71 7.82
CA GLY A 165 5.02 -8.50 6.92
C GLY A 165 3.85 -9.47 7.15
N MET A 166 4.13 -10.66 7.70
CA MET A 166 3.14 -11.68 8.03
C MET A 166 2.67 -11.63 9.50
N ALA A 167 3.29 -10.79 10.33
CA ALA A 167 2.90 -10.65 11.73
C ALA A 167 1.52 -9.98 11.85
N VAL A 168 0.76 -10.34 12.87
CA VAL A 168 -0.46 -9.61 13.23
C VAL A 168 -0.06 -8.27 13.82
N PRO A 169 -0.57 -7.14 13.32
CA PRO A 169 -0.21 -5.83 13.81
C PRO A 169 -0.71 -5.60 15.23
N LYS A 170 0.08 -4.87 16.03
CA LYS A 170 -0.37 -4.40 17.34
C LYS A 170 -1.16 -3.10 17.16
N PRO A 171 -2.27 -2.91 17.91
CA PRO A 171 -3.00 -1.66 17.92
C PRO A 171 -2.12 -0.48 18.38
N ARG A 172 -2.31 0.67 17.72
CA ARG A 172 -1.68 1.94 18.06
C ARG A 172 -2.76 2.98 18.28
N SER A 173 -2.70 3.71 19.39
CA SER A 173 -3.63 4.80 19.69
C SER A 173 -3.00 6.16 19.40
N ILE A 174 -3.82 7.07 18.85
CA ILE A 174 -3.47 8.48 18.63
C ILE A 174 -4.68 9.36 18.96
N ASP A 175 -4.43 10.56 19.48
CA ASP A 175 -5.46 11.59 19.61
C ASP A 175 -5.34 12.56 18.43
N VAL A 176 -6.49 12.97 17.87
CA VAL A 176 -6.58 13.93 16.76
C VAL A 176 -7.58 15.01 17.12
N GLU A 177 -7.10 16.24 17.24
CA GLU A 177 -7.94 17.41 17.40
C GLU A 177 -8.59 17.78 16.07
N ILE A 178 -9.90 18.04 16.11
CA ILE A 178 -10.68 18.41 14.93
C ILE A 178 -11.34 19.77 15.19
N ALA A 179 -10.97 20.75 14.40
CA ALA A 179 -11.58 22.09 14.48
C ALA A 179 -13.08 22.02 14.15
N GLY A 180 -13.93 22.54 15.06
CA GLY A 180 -15.37 22.48 14.94
C GLY A 180 -15.99 21.12 15.30
N LEU A 181 -15.26 20.23 15.97
CA LEU A 181 -15.82 18.98 16.50
C LEU A 181 -16.86 19.31 17.59
N PRO A 182 -18.13 18.85 17.46
CA PRO A 182 -19.09 19.01 18.53
C PRO A 182 -18.67 18.26 19.80
N ALA A 183 -18.96 18.84 20.98
CA ALA A 183 -18.59 18.24 22.27
C ALA A 183 -19.09 16.79 22.46
N ALA A 184 -20.22 16.44 21.84
CA ALA A 184 -20.76 15.07 21.85
C ALA A 184 -19.82 14.03 21.22
N PHE A 185 -18.85 14.46 20.42
CA PHE A 185 -17.84 13.60 19.80
C PHE A 185 -16.45 13.73 20.44
N ASP A 186 -16.29 14.48 21.53
CA ASP A 186 -15.04 14.45 22.27
C ASP A 186 -14.83 13.07 22.90
N GLY A 187 -13.66 12.48 22.66
CA GLY A 187 -13.38 11.11 23.05
C GLY A 187 -13.94 10.02 22.13
N TYR A 188 -14.58 10.36 21.00
CA TYR A 188 -15.10 9.39 20.03
C TYR A 188 -13.98 8.59 19.39
N ARG A 189 -14.14 7.28 19.36
CA ARG A 189 -13.07 6.32 19.01
C ARG A 189 -13.31 5.73 17.62
N VAL A 190 -12.53 6.18 16.64
CA VAL A 190 -12.54 5.65 15.27
C VAL A 190 -11.37 4.69 15.10
N LEU A 191 -11.64 3.43 14.77
CA LEU A 191 -10.59 2.48 14.44
C LEU A 191 -10.42 2.43 12.93
N GLN A 192 -9.21 2.76 12.46
CA GLN A 192 -8.83 2.64 11.06
C GLN A 192 -8.15 1.30 10.82
N LEU A 193 -8.71 0.52 9.89
CA LEU A 193 -8.07 -0.57 9.18
C LEU A 193 -7.80 -0.13 7.74
N THR A 194 -6.71 -0.62 7.15
CA THR A 194 -6.40 -0.41 5.73
C THR A 194 -5.40 -1.46 5.26
N ASP A 195 -5.36 -1.70 3.95
CA ASP A 195 -4.34 -2.55 3.35
C ASP A 195 -4.25 -3.92 4.05
N ILE A 196 -5.40 -4.57 4.23
CA ILE A 196 -5.51 -5.88 4.89
C ILE A 196 -4.92 -6.96 3.98
N HIS A 197 -5.19 -6.86 2.66
CA HIS A 197 -4.70 -7.80 1.66
C HIS A 197 -4.94 -9.26 2.02
N ALA A 198 -6.18 -9.60 2.42
CA ALA A 198 -6.57 -10.99 2.64
C ALA A 198 -6.24 -11.81 1.38
N SER A 199 -5.39 -12.82 1.52
CA SER A 199 -4.73 -13.51 0.40
C SER A 199 -4.24 -14.89 0.81
N ARG A 200 -3.64 -15.64 -0.11
CA ARG A 200 -2.96 -16.90 0.23
C ARG A 200 -1.79 -16.73 1.20
N LEU A 201 -1.24 -15.52 1.33
CA LEU A 201 -0.20 -15.22 2.33
C LEU A 201 -0.81 -14.86 3.68
N LEU A 202 -1.80 -13.96 3.69
CA LEU A 202 -2.53 -13.48 4.87
C LEU A 202 -3.94 -14.08 4.85
N THR A 203 -4.02 -15.31 5.31
CA THR A 203 -5.23 -16.16 5.26
C THR A 203 -6.28 -15.75 6.28
N GLY A 204 -7.47 -16.35 6.21
CA GLY A 204 -8.56 -16.13 7.17
C GLY A 204 -8.18 -16.29 8.63
N ASP A 205 -7.21 -17.17 8.97
CA ASP A 205 -6.69 -17.28 10.34
C ASP A 205 -5.95 -16.01 10.79
N TRP A 206 -5.23 -15.38 9.88
CA TRP A 206 -4.57 -14.12 10.16
C TRP A 206 -5.60 -12.99 10.26
N VAL A 207 -6.57 -12.95 9.35
CA VAL A 207 -7.66 -11.95 9.36
C VAL A 207 -8.48 -12.05 10.64
N ARG A 208 -8.81 -13.26 11.12
CA ARG A 208 -9.49 -13.46 12.42
C ARG A 208 -8.73 -12.82 13.59
N LYS A 209 -7.41 -12.91 13.60
CA LYS A 209 -6.58 -12.28 14.64
C LYS A 209 -6.61 -10.76 14.54
N VAL A 210 -6.55 -10.20 13.31
CA VAL A 210 -6.70 -8.74 13.10
C VAL A 210 -8.07 -8.26 13.58
N VAL A 211 -9.13 -9.00 13.28
CA VAL A 211 -10.50 -8.68 13.75
C VAL A 211 -10.58 -8.74 15.27
N ALA A 212 -10.00 -9.77 15.91
CA ALA A 212 -9.97 -9.89 17.36
C ALA A 212 -9.23 -8.72 18.03
N GLU A 213 -8.05 -8.34 17.52
CA GLU A 213 -7.28 -7.19 18.01
C GLU A 213 -8.04 -5.87 17.81
N SER A 214 -8.77 -5.73 16.70
CA SER A 214 -9.59 -4.57 16.39
C SER A 214 -10.77 -4.42 17.35
N ASN A 215 -11.53 -5.51 17.55
CA ASN A 215 -12.70 -5.53 18.43
C ASN A 215 -12.30 -5.31 19.91
N ALA A 216 -11.13 -5.80 20.32
CA ALA A 216 -10.58 -5.59 21.67
C ALA A 216 -10.30 -4.11 21.99
N GLN A 217 -10.22 -3.25 20.97
CA GLN A 217 -10.07 -1.81 21.18
C GLN A 217 -11.40 -1.12 21.51
N HIS A 218 -12.56 -1.79 21.44
CA HIS A 218 -13.88 -1.22 21.68
C HIS A 218 -14.09 0.12 20.95
N PRO A 219 -13.94 0.20 19.62
CA PRO A 219 -14.17 1.43 18.88
C PRO A 219 -15.66 1.78 18.81
N ASP A 220 -15.99 3.08 18.71
CA ASP A 220 -17.34 3.54 18.40
C ASP A 220 -17.68 3.30 16.91
N LEU A 221 -16.70 3.49 16.02
CA LEU A 221 -16.79 3.29 14.58
C LEU A 221 -15.54 2.59 14.04
N ILE A 222 -15.73 1.68 13.09
CA ILE A 222 -14.62 1.11 12.31
C ILE A 222 -14.68 1.66 10.90
N VAL A 223 -13.54 2.17 10.40
CA VAL A 223 -13.38 2.59 9.01
C VAL A 223 -12.31 1.78 8.32
N ILE A 224 -12.61 1.31 7.09
CA ILE A 224 -11.65 0.55 6.28
C ILE A 224 -11.31 1.37 5.04
N THR A 225 -10.06 1.82 4.95
CA THR A 225 -9.62 2.75 3.91
C THR A 225 -9.01 2.05 2.70
N GLY A 226 -9.60 0.91 2.27
CA GLY A 226 -9.28 0.21 1.02
C GLY A 226 -8.26 -0.91 1.12
N ASP A 227 -8.05 -1.60 0.00
CA ASP A 227 -7.15 -2.75 -0.17
C ASP A 227 -7.41 -3.88 0.85
N LEU A 228 -8.69 -4.32 0.91
CA LEU A 228 -9.11 -5.37 1.85
C LEU A 228 -8.62 -6.75 1.40
N ILE A 229 -8.50 -6.98 0.09
CA ILE A 229 -8.32 -8.33 -0.49
C ILE A 229 -7.36 -8.35 -1.69
N ASP A 230 -6.86 -9.55 -1.97
CA ASP A 230 -6.12 -9.88 -3.20
C ASP A 230 -6.71 -11.11 -3.87
N GLY A 231 -7.29 -10.96 -5.08
CA GLY A 231 -7.84 -12.04 -5.89
C GLY A 231 -9.35 -11.97 -6.08
N THR A 232 -9.96 -13.09 -6.48
CA THR A 232 -11.40 -13.17 -6.76
C THR A 232 -12.19 -13.52 -5.50
N VAL A 233 -13.48 -13.16 -5.47
CA VAL A 233 -14.39 -13.49 -4.36
C VAL A 233 -14.40 -14.99 -4.07
N ALA A 234 -14.52 -15.83 -5.11
CA ALA A 234 -14.54 -17.28 -4.94
C ALA A 234 -13.24 -17.85 -4.35
N ALA A 235 -12.08 -17.26 -4.71
CA ALA A 235 -10.79 -17.72 -4.21
C ALA A 235 -10.48 -17.24 -2.78
N ARG A 236 -11.18 -16.22 -2.29
CA ARG A 236 -10.93 -15.56 -0.98
C ARG A 236 -12.11 -15.67 -0.02
N SER A 237 -13.19 -16.39 -0.35
CA SER A 237 -14.39 -16.50 0.48
C SER A 237 -14.07 -16.74 1.96
N ASP A 238 -13.20 -17.72 2.23
CA ASP A 238 -12.83 -18.10 3.61
C ASP A 238 -11.80 -17.14 4.24
N ASP A 239 -11.01 -16.44 3.36
CA ASP A 239 -9.98 -15.52 3.82
C ASP A 239 -10.56 -14.18 4.27
N PHE A 240 -11.61 -13.65 3.59
CA PHE A 240 -12.22 -12.37 3.96
C PHE A 240 -13.45 -12.51 4.87
N ALA A 241 -14.10 -13.68 4.94
CA ALA A 241 -15.30 -13.89 5.76
C ALA A 241 -15.15 -13.40 7.22
N PRO A 242 -14.00 -13.56 7.91
CA PRO A 242 -13.84 -13.08 9.27
C PRO A 242 -14.02 -11.57 9.45
N LEU A 243 -13.91 -10.76 8.38
CA LEU A 243 -14.18 -9.31 8.45
C LEU A 243 -15.64 -9.00 8.81
N GLY A 244 -16.57 -9.94 8.57
CA GLY A 244 -17.96 -9.84 9.04
C GLY A 244 -18.13 -9.90 10.56
N ASP A 245 -17.06 -10.24 11.30
CA ASP A 245 -17.04 -10.25 12.76
C ASP A 245 -16.49 -8.95 13.38
N LEU A 246 -16.18 -7.92 12.59
CA LEU A 246 -15.89 -6.60 13.11
C LEU A 246 -17.12 -6.01 13.83
N ARG A 247 -16.90 -5.37 14.97
CA ARG A 247 -17.97 -4.86 15.84
C ARG A 247 -17.66 -3.43 16.28
N ALA A 248 -18.56 -2.51 15.97
CA ALA A 248 -18.60 -1.14 16.49
C ALA A 248 -20.05 -0.68 16.58
N PRO A 249 -20.46 0.10 17.59
CA PRO A 249 -21.82 0.60 17.74
C PRO A 249 -22.34 1.35 16.53
N ASP A 250 -21.51 2.21 15.91
CA ASP A 250 -21.86 2.99 14.72
C ASP A 250 -21.48 2.26 13.41
N GLY A 251 -21.15 0.96 13.50
CA GLY A 251 -20.94 0.05 12.37
C GLY A 251 -19.55 0.06 11.77
N VAL A 252 -19.48 -0.49 10.56
CA VAL A 252 -18.25 -0.61 9.76
C VAL A 252 -18.45 0.07 8.43
N ILE A 253 -17.64 1.09 8.14
CA ILE A 253 -17.65 1.83 6.88
C ILE A 253 -16.41 1.48 6.10
N ALA A 254 -16.55 1.19 4.80
CA ALA A 254 -15.43 0.85 3.93
C ALA A 254 -15.43 1.71 2.67
N ILE A 255 -14.24 1.97 2.15
CA ILE A 255 -14.02 2.43 0.78
C ILE A 255 -13.17 1.43 0.02
N THR A 256 -13.04 1.62 -1.28
CA THR A 256 -12.14 0.83 -2.12
C THR A 256 -10.73 1.41 -2.14
N GLY A 257 -9.71 0.54 -2.16
CA GLY A 257 -8.39 0.87 -2.64
C GLY A 257 -8.22 0.46 -4.10
N ASN A 258 -6.98 0.31 -4.56
CA ASN A 258 -6.73 -0.11 -5.95
C ASN A 258 -6.84 -1.63 -6.16
N HIS A 259 -6.68 -2.44 -5.12
CA HIS A 259 -6.70 -3.90 -5.26
C HIS A 259 -8.09 -4.45 -5.52
N GLU A 260 -9.14 -3.82 -5.04
CA GLU A 260 -10.53 -4.21 -5.34
C GLU A 260 -10.84 -4.16 -6.84
N TYR A 261 -10.16 -3.28 -7.59
CA TYR A 261 -10.37 -3.15 -9.04
C TYR A 261 -9.62 -4.19 -9.87
N TYR A 262 -8.61 -4.86 -9.31
CA TYR A 262 -7.78 -5.82 -10.08
C TYR A 262 -8.51 -7.12 -10.40
N ALA A 263 -9.56 -7.46 -9.64
CA ALA A 263 -10.38 -8.65 -9.88
C ALA A 263 -11.81 -8.45 -9.38
N GLN A 264 -12.81 -8.59 -10.28
CA GLN A 264 -14.23 -8.71 -9.94
C GLN A 264 -14.79 -7.58 -9.04
N TYR A 265 -14.49 -6.32 -9.33
CA TYR A 265 -14.89 -5.17 -8.53
C TYR A 265 -16.36 -5.21 -8.03
N ALA A 266 -17.33 -5.41 -8.94
CA ALA A 266 -18.75 -5.41 -8.58
C ALA A 266 -19.12 -6.54 -7.60
N ASP A 267 -18.50 -7.72 -7.76
CA ASP A 267 -18.72 -8.85 -6.86
C ASP A 267 -18.13 -8.57 -5.47
N TRP A 268 -16.97 -7.88 -5.40
CA TRP A 268 -16.39 -7.45 -4.14
C TRP A 268 -17.26 -6.42 -3.43
N MET A 269 -17.80 -5.43 -4.14
CA MET A 269 -18.73 -4.45 -3.53
C MET A 269 -19.97 -5.14 -2.95
N LYS A 270 -20.50 -6.14 -3.65
CA LYS A 270 -21.60 -6.97 -3.16
C LYS A 270 -21.19 -7.81 -1.93
N ALA A 271 -20.01 -8.41 -1.96
CA ALA A 271 -19.51 -9.25 -0.87
C ALA A 271 -19.29 -8.44 0.42
N PHE A 272 -18.68 -7.26 0.33
CA PHE A 272 -18.46 -6.38 1.50
C PHE A 272 -19.77 -5.90 2.13
N ARG A 273 -20.74 -5.50 1.30
CA ARG A 273 -22.10 -5.18 1.78
C ARG A 273 -22.78 -6.40 2.41
N GLY A 274 -22.54 -7.60 1.88
CA GLY A 274 -23.02 -8.86 2.44
C GLY A 274 -22.47 -9.20 3.81
N LEU A 275 -21.28 -8.67 4.17
CA LEU A 275 -20.71 -8.75 5.52
C LEU A 275 -21.22 -7.66 6.47
N GLY A 276 -22.17 -6.83 6.04
CA GLY A 276 -22.73 -5.73 6.85
C GLY A 276 -21.92 -4.43 6.79
N MET A 277 -20.95 -4.30 5.89
CA MET A 277 -20.20 -3.06 5.73
C MET A 277 -20.99 -2.04 4.90
N GLN A 278 -20.97 -0.76 5.31
CA GLN A 278 -21.42 0.34 4.49
C GLN A 278 -20.28 0.77 3.56
N VAL A 279 -20.40 0.44 2.27
CA VAL A 279 -19.37 0.79 1.27
C VAL A 279 -19.70 2.14 0.65
N LEU A 280 -18.79 3.10 0.80
CA LEU A 280 -18.92 4.45 0.23
C LEU A 280 -18.15 4.51 -1.11
N GLU A 281 -18.86 4.97 -2.14
CA GLU A 281 -18.36 5.13 -3.51
C GLU A 281 -18.72 6.54 -3.99
N ASN A 282 -17.91 7.55 -3.67
CA ASN A 282 -18.18 8.98 -3.86
C ASN A 282 -19.50 9.40 -3.15
N THR A 283 -19.68 8.93 -1.93
CA THR A 283 -20.84 9.17 -1.09
C THR A 283 -20.42 9.45 0.34
N HIS A 284 -21.37 9.87 1.18
CA HIS A 284 -21.15 10.03 2.62
C HIS A 284 -22.23 9.33 3.43
N THR A 285 -21.97 9.24 4.71
CA THR A 285 -22.93 8.92 5.76
C THR A 285 -22.73 9.87 6.94
N GLU A 286 -23.74 9.99 7.80
CA GLU A 286 -23.67 10.81 8.98
C GLU A 286 -23.78 9.95 10.24
N VAL A 287 -22.85 10.15 11.17
CA VAL A 287 -22.97 9.66 12.54
C VAL A 287 -23.63 10.73 13.39
N ARG A 288 -24.63 10.35 14.17
CA ARG A 288 -25.40 11.27 15.01
C ARG A 288 -25.27 10.89 16.48
N ARG A 289 -24.94 11.88 17.34
CA ARG A 289 -24.80 11.69 18.78
C ARG A 289 -25.28 12.96 19.50
N ASP A 290 -26.25 12.82 20.38
CA ASP A 290 -26.83 13.93 21.18
C ASP A 290 -27.26 15.16 20.34
N GLY A 291 -27.83 14.91 19.16
CA GLY A 291 -28.24 15.94 18.22
C GLY A 291 -27.10 16.53 17.36
N ALA A 292 -25.86 16.23 17.66
CA ALA A 292 -24.71 16.61 16.84
C ALA A 292 -24.51 15.63 15.67
N VAL A 293 -23.83 16.12 14.62
CA VAL A 293 -23.58 15.37 13.39
C VAL A 293 -22.09 15.37 13.06
N LEU A 294 -21.57 14.20 12.68
CA LEU A 294 -20.25 14.00 12.13
C LEU A 294 -20.40 13.36 10.75
N THR A 295 -19.87 13.99 9.70
CA THR A 295 -19.93 13.47 8.33
C THR A 295 -18.73 12.58 8.03
N ILE A 296 -18.99 11.35 7.59
CA ILE A 296 -17.97 10.40 7.09
C ILE A 296 -18.16 10.31 5.57
N ALA A 297 -17.26 10.89 4.80
CA ALA A 297 -17.26 10.85 3.34
C ALA A 297 -16.26 9.81 2.84
N GLY A 298 -16.57 9.16 1.72
CA GLY A 298 -15.67 8.18 1.09
C GLY A 298 -15.62 8.39 -0.42
N VAL A 299 -14.39 8.35 -0.97
CA VAL A 299 -14.16 8.45 -2.41
C VAL A 299 -13.62 7.14 -2.97
N THR A 300 -13.79 6.94 -4.28
CA THR A 300 -13.24 5.81 -5.04
C THR A 300 -11.73 5.96 -5.25
N ASP A 301 -11.04 4.90 -5.76
CA ASP A 301 -9.62 4.99 -6.10
C ASP A 301 -9.42 5.47 -7.55
N PRO A 302 -8.39 6.28 -7.84
CA PRO A 302 -8.09 6.74 -9.21
C PRO A 302 -7.84 5.61 -10.23
N VAL A 303 -7.53 4.39 -9.79
CA VAL A 303 -7.37 3.23 -10.67
C VAL A 303 -8.67 2.85 -11.38
N ALA A 304 -9.82 3.25 -10.84
CA ALA A 304 -11.16 3.08 -11.41
C ALA A 304 -11.24 3.50 -12.89
N ALA A 305 -10.50 4.55 -13.27
CA ALA A 305 -10.41 5.03 -14.66
C ALA A 305 -10.00 3.94 -15.66
N ARG A 306 -9.15 2.99 -15.25
CA ARG A 306 -8.68 1.89 -16.11
C ARG A 306 -9.77 0.88 -16.44
N TYR A 307 -10.78 0.83 -15.59
CA TYR A 307 -11.91 -0.11 -15.67
C TYR A 307 -13.20 0.57 -16.11
N GLY A 308 -13.14 1.86 -16.50
CA GLY A 308 -14.31 2.63 -16.92
C GLY A 308 -15.30 2.90 -15.80
N LEU A 309 -14.82 2.90 -14.55
CA LEU A 309 -15.60 3.15 -13.34
C LEU A 309 -15.40 4.61 -12.85
N PRO A 310 -16.30 5.14 -11.99
CA PRO A 310 -16.24 6.51 -11.51
C PRO A 310 -14.93 6.83 -10.81
N LEU A 311 -14.31 7.95 -11.21
CA LEU A 311 -13.15 8.53 -10.55
C LEU A 311 -13.49 9.08 -9.17
N PRO A 312 -12.49 9.30 -8.28
CA PRO A 312 -12.71 10.00 -7.01
C PRO A 312 -13.36 11.37 -7.26
N ASP A 313 -14.42 11.64 -6.55
CA ASP A 313 -15.19 12.90 -6.63
C ASP A 313 -15.67 13.29 -5.23
N LEU A 314 -14.93 14.21 -4.58
CA LEU A 314 -15.26 14.69 -3.24
C LEU A 314 -16.49 15.59 -3.26
N ASP A 315 -16.73 16.34 -4.34
CA ASP A 315 -17.89 17.23 -4.44
C ASP A 315 -19.18 16.39 -4.53
N ALA A 316 -19.15 15.28 -5.28
CA ALA A 316 -20.24 14.30 -5.28
C ALA A 316 -20.39 13.60 -3.92
N ALA A 317 -19.28 13.23 -3.29
CA ALA A 317 -19.29 12.58 -1.97
C ALA A 317 -19.95 13.46 -0.90
N LEU A 318 -19.78 14.77 -0.96
CA LEU A 318 -20.33 15.72 -0.01
C LEU A 318 -21.71 16.28 -0.39
N ALA A 319 -22.23 15.94 -1.57
CA ALA A 319 -23.52 16.45 -2.04
C ALA A 319 -24.66 16.05 -1.07
N GLY A 320 -25.36 17.06 -0.51
CA GLY A 320 -26.44 16.85 0.46
C GLY A 320 -26.01 16.59 1.91
N SER A 321 -24.71 16.61 2.22
CA SER A 321 -24.23 16.55 3.61
C SER A 321 -24.56 17.84 4.37
N ASN A 322 -24.58 17.74 5.71
CA ASN A 322 -24.74 18.92 6.56
C ASN A 322 -23.50 19.83 6.47
N PRO A 323 -23.61 21.06 5.92
CA PRO A 323 -22.45 21.94 5.71
C PRO A 323 -21.81 22.45 7.02
N GLN A 324 -22.49 22.30 8.17
CA GLN A 324 -21.97 22.68 9.48
C GLN A 324 -21.28 21.52 10.20
N ALA A 325 -21.42 20.28 9.71
CA ALA A 325 -20.80 19.13 10.33
C ALA A 325 -19.32 19.02 9.90
N PRO A 326 -18.40 18.73 10.83
CA PRO A 326 -17.03 18.42 10.45
C PRO A 326 -16.98 17.14 9.59
N VAL A 327 -16.07 17.12 8.60
CA VAL A 327 -15.94 16.03 7.64
C VAL A 327 -14.69 15.21 7.94
N ILE A 328 -14.89 13.90 8.12
CA ILE A 328 -13.82 12.90 8.03
C ILE A 328 -13.88 12.27 6.65
N LEU A 329 -12.81 12.37 5.87
CA LEU A 329 -12.71 11.81 4.55
C LEU A 329 -11.93 10.48 4.59
N LEU A 330 -12.51 9.45 4.02
CA LEU A 330 -11.83 8.21 3.69
C LEU A 330 -11.37 8.29 2.23
N ASP A 331 -10.04 8.33 2.03
CA ASP A 331 -9.41 8.36 0.71
C ASP A 331 -8.20 7.45 0.77
N HIS A 332 -8.25 6.34 0.02
CA HIS A 332 -7.19 5.31 0.06
C HIS A 332 -5.80 5.91 -0.17
N ARG A 333 -5.67 6.86 -1.11
CA ARG A 333 -4.38 7.48 -1.44
C ARG A 333 -4.23 8.87 -0.82
N PRO A 334 -3.10 9.17 -0.17
CA PRO A 334 -2.91 10.46 0.49
C PRO A 334 -2.60 11.61 -0.48
N ARG A 335 -2.42 11.33 -1.76
CA ARG A 335 -1.85 12.26 -2.75
C ARG A 335 -2.64 13.56 -2.91
N GLU A 336 -3.96 13.50 -2.87
CA GLU A 336 -4.84 14.65 -3.10
C GLU A 336 -5.17 15.43 -1.81
N ALA A 337 -4.49 15.13 -0.68
CA ALA A 337 -4.78 15.70 0.63
C ALA A 337 -4.81 17.25 0.63
N VAL A 338 -3.95 17.92 -0.15
CA VAL A 338 -3.93 19.38 -0.25
C VAL A 338 -5.23 19.91 -0.90
N ALA A 339 -5.72 19.24 -1.94
CA ALA A 339 -6.97 19.60 -2.59
C ALA A 339 -8.19 19.31 -1.70
N ASN A 340 -8.15 18.22 -0.94
CA ASN A 340 -9.19 17.82 -0.01
C ASN A 340 -9.28 18.79 1.19
N ALA A 341 -8.14 19.23 1.73
CA ALA A 341 -8.09 20.25 2.77
C ALA A 341 -8.73 21.58 2.32
N ALA A 342 -8.46 22.01 1.09
CA ALA A 342 -9.05 23.23 0.51
C ALA A 342 -10.59 23.16 0.34
N ARG A 343 -11.19 21.95 0.41
CA ARG A 343 -12.63 21.73 0.39
C ARG A 343 -13.27 21.59 1.78
N GLY A 344 -12.51 21.89 2.84
CA GLY A 344 -13.02 21.95 4.21
C GLY A 344 -13.00 20.60 4.95
N VAL A 345 -12.39 19.56 4.40
CA VAL A 345 -12.13 18.30 5.13
C VAL A 345 -11.31 18.60 6.37
N LYS A 346 -11.69 18.00 7.52
CA LYS A 346 -11.01 18.23 8.81
C LYS A 346 -10.05 17.10 9.17
N LEU A 347 -10.37 15.87 8.80
CA LEU A 347 -9.53 14.70 8.97
C LEU A 347 -9.58 13.86 7.70
N GLN A 348 -8.45 13.53 7.11
CA GLN A 348 -8.36 12.54 6.05
C GLN A 348 -7.63 11.31 6.55
N LEU A 349 -8.22 10.12 6.31
CA LEU A 349 -7.64 8.82 6.64
C LEU A 349 -7.26 8.10 5.35
N SER A 350 -5.99 7.74 5.23
CA SER A 350 -5.41 7.10 4.03
C SER A 350 -4.55 5.90 4.39
N GLY A 351 -4.32 5.02 3.40
CA GLY A 351 -3.41 3.88 3.43
C GLY A 351 -2.47 3.88 2.23
N HIS A 352 -2.48 2.79 1.43
CA HIS A 352 -1.81 2.62 0.13
C HIS A 352 -0.29 2.58 0.15
N THR A 353 0.36 3.35 0.98
CA THR A 353 1.82 3.56 0.95
C THR A 353 2.59 2.48 1.67
N HIS A 354 1.91 1.70 2.53
CA HIS A 354 2.51 0.73 3.45
C HIS A 354 3.67 1.32 4.29
N GLY A 355 3.68 2.65 4.48
CA GLY A 355 4.77 3.38 5.12
C GLY A 355 6.11 3.29 4.38
N GLY A 356 6.10 2.86 3.10
CA GLY A 356 7.29 2.66 2.27
C GLY A 356 7.96 1.30 2.44
N HIS A 357 7.34 0.33 3.14
CA HIS A 357 7.79 -1.05 3.34
C HIS A 357 9.14 -1.21 4.07
N ILE A 358 10.21 -0.62 3.56
CA ILE A 358 11.58 -0.73 4.05
C ILE A 358 12.13 0.68 4.27
N ILE A 359 12.75 0.91 5.44
CA ILE A 359 13.40 2.19 5.75
C ILE A 359 14.36 2.60 4.64
N GLY A 360 14.25 3.85 4.17
CA GLY A 360 14.98 4.38 3.02
C GLY A 360 14.18 4.31 1.71
N MET A 361 13.34 3.31 1.48
CA MET A 361 12.40 3.27 0.36
C MET A 361 11.23 4.24 0.56
N ASP A 362 10.91 4.58 1.81
CA ASP A 362 9.88 5.55 2.19
C ASP A 362 10.05 6.88 1.45
N GLN A 363 11.28 7.32 1.17
CA GLN A 363 11.54 8.56 0.43
C GLN A 363 11.08 8.49 -1.04
N LEU A 364 11.18 7.32 -1.67
CA LEU A 364 10.68 7.10 -3.04
C LEU A 364 9.15 7.06 -3.06
N VAL A 365 8.57 6.31 -2.13
CA VAL A 365 7.11 6.18 -1.98
C VAL A 365 6.49 7.54 -1.64
N LYS A 366 7.11 8.31 -0.74
CA LYS A 366 6.71 9.67 -0.38
C LYS A 366 6.60 10.60 -1.61
N ARG A 367 7.61 10.58 -2.49
CA ARG A 367 7.60 11.39 -3.72
C ARG A 367 6.46 11.00 -4.67
N ALA A 368 6.16 9.70 -4.77
CA ALA A 368 5.08 9.19 -5.61
C ALA A 368 3.67 9.53 -5.07
N ASN A 369 3.57 9.82 -3.76
CA ASN A 369 2.32 10.05 -3.05
C ASN A 369 2.15 11.51 -2.54
N GLY A 370 2.55 12.49 -3.35
CA GLY A 370 2.32 13.91 -3.04
C GLY A 370 3.10 14.45 -1.83
N GLY A 371 4.14 13.75 -1.39
CA GLY A 371 4.93 14.13 -0.21
C GLY A 371 4.50 13.42 1.08
N PHE A 372 3.56 12.46 1.02
CA PHE A 372 3.02 11.76 2.19
C PHE A 372 3.36 10.27 2.13
N VAL A 373 3.68 9.64 3.28
CA VAL A 373 4.02 8.21 3.31
C VAL A 373 3.59 7.48 4.59
N SER A 374 3.64 8.10 5.76
CA SER A 374 3.34 7.45 7.05
C SER A 374 3.09 8.47 8.14
N GLY A 375 2.13 8.22 9.01
CA GLY A 375 1.86 9.01 10.21
C GLY A 375 1.03 10.25 9.94
N ARG A 376 1.11 11.22 10.85
CA ARG A 376 0.28 12.42 10.89
C ARG A 376 0.96 13.60 10.20
N TYR A 377 0.18 14.34 9.41
CA TYR A 377 0.57 15.58 8.73
C TYR A 377 -0.48 16.66 8.98
N ALA A 378 -0.04 17.90 9.19
CA ALA A 378 -0.90 19.07 9.12
C ALA A 378 -0.94 19.57 7.66
N VAL A 379 -2.13 19.70 7.09
CA VAL A 379 -2.37 20.13 5.71
C VAL A 379 -3.40 21.25 5.73
N GLY A 380 -2.96 22.53 5.86
CA GLY A 380 -3.85 23.63 6.20
C GLY A 380 -4.53 23.36 7.55
N ASP A 381 -5.86 23.48 7.59
CA ASP A 381 -6.68 23.20 8.78
C ASP A 381 -7.10 21.72 8.90
N MET A 382 -6.60 20.86 8.02
CA MET A 382 -6.90 19.43 8.02
C MET A 382 -5.74 18.64 8.63
N THR A 383 -6.07 17.64 9.44
CA THR A 383 -5.14 16.55 9.75
C THR A 383 -5.24 15.46 8.69
N LEU A 384 -4.11 15.07 8.09
CA LEU A 384 -4.01 13.85 7.31
C LEU A 384 -3.30 12.79 8.15
N TYR A 385 -3.90 11.61 8.23
CA TYR A 385 -3.24 10.42 8.79
C TYR A 385 -3.07 9.35 7.70
N VAL A 386 -1.81 8.95 7.47
CA VAL A 386 -1.45 7.90 6.52
C VAL A 386 -1.02 6.68 7.31
N SER A 387 -1.86 5.65 7.34
CA SER A 387 -1.55 4.40 8.02
C SER A 387 -0.57 3.55 7.21
N ASN A 388 0.29 2.81 7.91
CA ASN A 388 1.18 1.82 7.28
C ASN A 388 0.44 0.56 6.82
N GLY A 389 -0.85 0.42 7.15
CA GLY A 389 -1.64 -0.75 6.82
C GLY A 389 -1.44 -1.93 7.73
N ALA A 390 -2.47 -2.76 7.84
CA ALA A 390 -2.45 -3.96 8.68
C ALA A 390 -1.65 -5.10 8.02
N GLY A 391 -1.85 -5.31 6.74
CA GLY A 391 -1.20 -6.36 5.94
C GLY A 391 -0.25 -5.83 4.88
N LEU A 392 0.10 -6.73 3.96
CA LEU A 392 0.89 -6.46 2.76
C LEU A 392 0.43 -7.35 1.61
N TRP A 393 0.42 -6.80 0.41
CA TRP A 393 0.14 -7.60 -0.77
C TRP A 393 1.28 -8.58 -1.08
N PRO A 394 0.99 -9.80 -1.59
CA PRO A 394 1.97 -10.87 -1.76
C PRO A 394 3.15 -10.54 -2.68
N GLY A 395 2.99 -9.57 -3.59
CA GLY A 395 4.04 -9.21 -4.55
C GLY A 395 5.24 -8.50 -3.95
N PHE A 396 5.07 -7.86 -2.77
CA PHE A 396 6.18 -7.29 -2.00
C PHE A 396 5.85 -7.33 -0.49
N ALA A 397 5.94 -8.50 0.10
CA ALA A 397 5.47 -8.79 1.44
C ALA A 397 6.55 -8.67 2.53
N ALA A 398 7.39 -7.62 2.47
CA ALA A 398 8.45 -7.40 3.45
C ALA A 398 8.32 -6.06 4.17
N ARG A 399 8.54 -6.05 5.50
CA ARG A 399 8.64 -4.84 6.33
C ARG A 399 9.96 -4.83 7.09
N ILE A 400 10.74 -3.76 6.94
CA ILE A 400 11.99 -3.56 7.69
C ILE A 400 12.02 -2.12 8.21
N GLY A 401 11.91 -1.96 9.53
CA GLY A 401 11.88 -0.64 10.19
C GLY A 401 10.57 0.14 10.02
N VAL A 402 9.55 -0.47 9.39
CA VAL A 402 8.22 0.12 9.16
C VAL A 402 7.17 -0.90 9.63
N PRO A 403 6.71 -0.82 10.88
CA PRO A 403 5.74 -1.78 11.41
C PRO A 403 4.38 -1.64 10.75
N SER A 404 3.66 -2.76 10.62
CA SER A 404 2.22 -2.75 10.33
C SER A 404 1.43 -2.22 11.53
N GLU A 405 0.22 -1.71 11.29
CA GLU A 405 -0.59 -1.12 12.35
C GLU A 405 -2.09 -1.30 12.17
N ILE A 406 -2.78 -1.33 13.29
CA ILE A 406 -4.21 -1.08 13.46
C ILE A 406 -4.29 0.23 14.23
N THR A 407 -4.96 1.26 13.72
CA THR A 407 -4.90 2.59 14.35
C THR A 407 -6.22 2.95 15.02
N LEU A 408 -6.18 3.13 16.33
CA LEU A 408 -7.29 3.69 17.09
C LEU A 408 -7.09 5.22 17.19
N ILE A 409 -8.01 5.97 16.63
CA ILE A 409 -8.00 7.42 16.58
C ILE A 409 -9.07 7.93 17.56
N THR A 410 -8.66 8.64 18.60
CA THR A 410 -9.58 9.33 19.50
C THR A 410 -9.74 10.77 19.04
N LEU A 411 -10.97 11.15 18.68
CA LEU A 411 -11.26 12.52 18.29
C LEU A 411 -11.29 13.43 19.50
N ARG A 412 -10.73 14.64 19.38
CA ARG A 412 -10.67 15.63 20.44
C ARG A 412 -11.16 17.00 19.97
N VAL A 413 -11.88 17.65 20.84
CA VAL A 413 -12.15 19.10 20.71
C VAL A 413 -10.83 19.83 21.00
N PRO A 414 -10.41 20.79 20.16
CA PRO A 414 -9.22 21.61 20.45
C PRO A 414 -9.35 22.32 21.79
N ALA A 415 -8.23 22.35 22.56
CA ALA A 415 -8.21 22.96 23.90
C ALA A 415 -8.58 24.48 23.90
N ASP A 416 -8.33 25.16 22.77
CA ASP A 416 -8.60 26.59 22.58
C ASP A 416 -9.94 26.83 21.82
N ALA A 417 -10.83 25.84 21.73
CA ALA A 417 -12.15 26.04 21.13
C ALA A 417 -12.98 26.95 22.03
N PRO A 418 -13.62 28.03 21.46
CA PRO A 418 -14.39 28.99 22.22
C PRO A 418 -15.66 28.41 22.87
#